data_0677feb2d6779110a0bef05615abfe16
#
_entry.id   0677feb2d6779110a0bef05615abfe16
#
_cell.length_a   1.000
_cell.length_b   1.000
_cell.length_c   1.000
_cell.angle_alpha   90.00
_cell.angle_beta   90.00
_cell.angle_gamma   90.00
#
_symmetry.space_group_name_H-M   'P 1'
#
loop_
_entity.id
_entity.type
_entity.pdbx_description
1 polymer ?
#
loop_
_entity_poly.entity_id
_entity_poly.type
_entity_poly.pdbx_seq_one_letter_code
_entity_poly.pdbx_strand_id
1 'polypeptide(L)'
;MQQTLPPQARPTPAWRSPWVIGWLALVVSFLAVNGVMIYFAVTTNPGLVVEDYYERGQYYERHLASKLAKDPGWSLRAEVPEGIQAGVTRVLKFVVADKTGRPVTLDGATFYAYRPSDAGLDFSLPMEQEGPGRYAVQVSFPLMGVWDALFVARLSEDEHSLGQRLDIARP
;
A
#
# COMPACT_ATOMS: atom_id res chain seq x y z
N MET A 1 46.36 -2.26 -79.12
CA MET A 1 45.46 -3.08 -78.31
C MET A 1 44.95 -2.25 -77.17
N GLN A 2 43.73 -1.65 -77.28
CA GLN A 2 43.08 -0.92 -76.15
C GLN A 2 42.30 -1.92 -75.37
N GLN A 3 42.69 -2.13 -74.07
CA GLN A 3 41.89 -2.91 -73.13
C GLN A 3 40.74 -2.02 -72.68
N THR A 4 39.55 -2.33 -73.06
CA THR A 4 38.30 -1.75 -72.54
C THR A 4 38.07 -2.29 -71.11
N LEU A 5 38.23 -1.42 -70.13
CA LEU A 5 37.87 -1.77 -68.67
C LEU A 5 36.38 -2.06 -68.62
N PRO A 6 35.98 -3.12 -67.84
CA PRO A 6 34.57 -3.43 -67.66
C PRO A 6 33.87 -2.30 -66.85
N PRO A 7 32.58 -2.06 -67.14
CA PRO A 7 31.83 -1.01 -66.47
C PRO A 7 31.77 -1.30 -64.93
N GLN A 8 32.26 -0.36 -64.14
CA GLN A 8 32.16 -0.43 -62.70
C GLN A 8 30.67 -0.35 -62.32
N ALA A 9 30.16 -1.42 -61.71
CA ALA A 9 28.84 -1.46 -61.16
C ALA A 9 28.70 -0.35 -60.09
N ARG A 10 27.74 0.53 -60.24
CA ARG A 10 27.46 1.61 -59.27
C ARG A 10 27.14 0.95 -57.93
N PRO A 11 27.79 1.37 -56.81
CA PRO A 11 27.49 0.81 -55.51
C PRO A 11 26.02 1.05 -55.16
N THR A 12 25.29 -0.03 -54.92
CA THR A 12 23.91 0.08 -54.44
C THR A 12 23.93 0.75 -53.06
N PRO A 13 23.09 1.78 -52.84
CA PRO A 13 23.09 2.48 -51.54
C PRO A 13 22.81 1.51 -50.41
N ALA A 14 23.56 1.60 -49.34
CA ALA A 14 23.53 0.68 -48.20
C ALA A 14 22.10 0.46 -47.61
N TRP A 15 21.22 1.44 -47.77
CA TRP A 15 19.80 1.42 -47.36
C TRP A 15 18.94 0.40 -48.13
N ARG A 16 19.39 -0.10 -49.25
CA ARG A 16 18.71 -1.14 -50.07
C ARG A 16 19.26 -2.54 -49.82
N SER A 17 20.26 -2.67 -48.97
CA SER A 17 20.78 -3.96 -48.58
C SER A 17 19.75 -4.72 -47.76
N PRO A 18 19.38 -5.97 -48.14
CA PRO A 18 18.42 -6.76 -47.35
C PRO A 18 18.88 -7.00 -45.93
N TRP A 19 20.18 -7.01 -45.67
CA TRP A 19 20.78 -7.12 -44.35
C TRP A 19 20.50 -5.87 -43.48
N VAL A 20 20.64 -4.67 -44.04
CA VAL A 20 20.37 -3.42 -43.33
C VAL A 20 18.88 -3.28 -43.04
N ILE A 21 18.02 -3.65 -44.00
CA ILE A 21 16.56 -3.64 -43.79
C ILE A 21 16.16 -4.65 -42.69
N GLY A 22 16.71 -5.87 -42.72
CA GLY A 22 16.44 -6.90 -41.70
C GLY A 22 16.89 -6.45 -40.33
N TRP A 23 18.07 -5.83 -40.21
CA TRP A 23 18.56 -5.32 -38.94
C TRP A 23 17.73 -4.15 -38.42
N LEU A 24 17.32 -3.24 -39.28
CA LEU A 24 16.45 -2.12 -38.95
C LEU A 24 15.07 -2.60 -38.48
N ALA A 25 14.50 -3.60 -39.15
CA ALA A 25 13.23 -4.23 -38.76
C ALA A 25 13.32 -4.87 -37.38
N LEU A 26 14.45 -5.53 -37.06
CA LEU A 26 14.70 -6.12 -35.73
C LEU A 26 14.76 -5.04 -34.63
N VAL A 27 15.48 -3.95 -34.89
CA VAL A 27 15.59 -2.83 -33.95
C VAL A 27 14.23 -2.18 -33.69
N VAL A 28 13.45 -1.94 -34.77
CA VAL A 28 12.11 -1.36 -34.65
C VAL A 28 11.18 -2.29 -33.87
N SER A 29 11.23 -3.60 -34.15
CA SER A 29 10.43 -4.59 -33.40
C SER A 29 10.81 -4.62 -31.91
N PHE A 30 12.09 -4.60 -31.61
CA PHE A 30 12.59 -4.54 -30.24
C PHE A 30 12.09 -3.28 -29.50
N LEU A 31 12.19 -2.12 -30.13
CA LEU A 31 11.69 -0.86 -29.56
C LEU A 31 10.17 -0.87 -29.38
N ALA A 32 9.43 -1.44 -30.35
CA ALA A 32 7.98 -1.54 -30.24
C ALA A 32 7.55 -2.43 -29.05
N VAL A 33 8.17 -3.61 -28.87
CA VAL A 33 7.90 -4.50 -27.75
C VAL A 33 8.21 -3.81 -26.43
N ASN A 34 9.36 -3.13 -26.32
CA ASN A 34 9.71 -2.39 -25.11
C ASN A 34 8.73 -1.22 -24.86
N GLY A 35 8.32 -0.50 -25.90
CA GLY A 35 7.32 0.57 -25.76
C GLY A 35 5.97 0.05 -25.25
N VAL A 36 5.52 -1.10 -25.74
CA VAL A 36 4.30 -1.76 -25.26
C VAL A 36 4.47 -2.21 -23.80
N MET A 37 5.62 -2.79 -23.44
CA MET A 37 5.90 -3.15 -22.05
C MET A 37 5.88 -1.94 -21.11
N ILE A 38 6.53 -0.84 -21.50
CA ILE A 38 6.54 0.41 -20.73
C ILE A 38 5.12 0.96 -20.61
N TYR A 39 4.34 0.97 -21.69
CA TYR A 39 2.95 1.40 -21.67
C TYR A 39 2.13 0.59 -20.65
N PHE A 40 2.21 -0.74 -20.68
CA PHE A 40 1.54 -1.58 -19.68
C PHE A 40 2.09 -1.36 -18.28
N ALA A 41 3.40 -1.23 -18.11
CA ALA A 41 4.00 -0.96 -16.80
C ALA A 41 3.50 0.35 -16.17
N VAL A 42 3.28 1.39 -16.98
CA VAL A 42 2.79 2.68 -16.49
C VAL A 42 1.27 2.68 -16.28
N THR A 43 0.51 2.05 -17.20
CA THR A 43 -0.97 2.09 -17.13
C THR A 43 -1.58 1.04 -16.21
N THR A 44 -0.91 -0.11 -16.02
CA THR A 44 -1.34 -1.17 -15.12
C THR A 44 -0.59 -1.16 -13.79
N ASN A 45 0.35 -0.22 -13.63
CA ASN A 45 0.99 -0.03 -12.33
C ASN A 45 -0.08 0.45 -11.33
N PRO A 46 -0.45 -0.34 -10.31
CA PRO A 46 -1.42 0.06 -9.29
C PRO A 46 -0.90 1.20 -8.39
N GLY A 47 0.04 2.01 -8.89
CA GLY A 47 0.80 2.96 -8.11
C GLY A 47 1.79 2.24 -7.18
N LEU A 48 2.87 2.88 -6.82
CA LEU A 48 3.62 2.46 -5.64
C LEU A 48 2.59 2.40 -4.51
N VAL A 49 2.32 1.18 -4.02
CA VAL A 49 1.36 0.90 -2.94
C VAL A 49 1.64 1.79 -1.72
N VAL A 50 2.71 2.56 -1.78
CA VAL A 50 3.07 3.54 -0.75
C VAL A 50 3.94 4.65 -1.37
N GLU A 51 3.36 5.73 -1.88
CA GLU A 51 4.08 7.01 -1.96
C GLU A 51 4.60 7.45 -0.59
N ASP A 52 4.05 6.87 0.46
CA ASP A 52 4.25 7.22 1.85
C ASP A 52 5.02 6.15 2.67
N TYR A 53 5.59 5.10 2.02
CA TYR A 53 6.30 4.04 2.75
C TYR A 53 7.55 4.58 3.46
N TYR A 54 8.29 5.49 2.83
CA TYR A 54 9.44 6.16 3.44
C TYR A 54 9.02 7.18 4.50
N GLU A 55 7.95 7.92 4.30
CA GLU A 55 7.41 8.84 5.32
C GLU A 55 6.78 8.04 6.46
N ARG A 56 6.06 6.96 6.18
CA ARG A 56 5.52 6.05 7.22
C ARG A 56 6.61 5.29 7.95
N GLY A 57 7.68 4.86 7.28
CA GLY A 57 8.86 4.27 7.93
C GLY A 57 9.54 5.26 8.86
N GLN A 58 9.78 6.49 8.40
CA GLN A 58 10.35 7.56 9.22
C GLN A 58 9.35 8.07 10.28
N TYR A 59 8.06 8.08 9.97
CA TYR A 59 7.01 8.41 10.93
C TYR A 59 6.89 7.33 12.00
N TYR A 60 7.03 6.06 11.61
CA TYR A 60 7.05 4.92 12.51
C TYR A 60 8.29 4.93 13.42
N GLU A 61 9.49 5.22 12.88
CA GLU A 61 10.72 5.33 13.68
C GLU A 61 10.72 6.56 14.59
N ARG A 62 10.27 7.72 14.11
CA ARG A 62 10.11 8.92 14.95
C ARG A 62 9.02 8.73 16.01
N HIS A 63 7.92 8.04 15.68
CA HIS A 63 6.88 7.69 16.64
C HIS A 63 7.33 6.62 17.63
N LEU A 64 8.13 5.65 17.23
CA LEU A 64 8.75 4.70 18.17
C LEU A 64 9.72 5.43 19.12
N ALA A 65 10.55 6.31 18.61
CA ALA A 65 11.46 7.10 19.45
C ALA A 65 10.71 8.06 20.39
N SER A 66 9.65 8.71 19.92
CA SER A 66 8.80 9.58 20.75
C SER A 66 7.89 8.77 21.70
N LYS A 67 7.44 7.58 21.31
CA LYS A 67 6.70 6.65 22.17
C LYS A 67 7.57 6.08 23.29
N LEU A 68 8.82 5.78 23.02
CA LEU A 68 9.79 5.35 24.06
C LEU A 68 10.15 6.50 25.02
N ALA A 69 10.07 7.76 24.56
CA ALA A 69 10.34 8.94 25.40
C ALA A 69 9.12 9.45 26.17
N LYS A 70 7.89 9.14 25.72
CA LYS A 70 6.62 9.58 26.31
C LYS A 70 5.65 8.40 26.44
N ASP A 71 6.05 7.31 27.11
CA ASP A 71 5.09 6.25 27.45
C ASP A 71 4.18 6.77 28.60
N PRO A 72 2.93 7.20 28.32
CA PRO A 72 2.01 7.65 29.37
C PRO A 72 1.56 6.46 30.23
N GLY A 73 2.02 5.26 29.84
CA GLY A 73 1.72 4.04 30.55
C GLY A 73 0.30 3.55 30.37
N TRP A 74 -0.25 3.80 29.21
CA TRP A 74 -1.56 3.24 28.88
C TRP A 74 -1.44 1.79 28.45
N SER A 75 -2.41 0.99 28.90
CA SER A 75 -2.66 -0.36 28.41
C SER A 75 -3.75 -0.28 27.35
N LEU A 76 -3.39 -0.58 26.10
CA LEU A 76 -4.31 -0.62 24.95
C LEU A 76 -4.66 -2.07 24.66
N ARG A 77 -5.94 -2.38 24.50
CA ARG A 77 -6.42 -3.71 24.14
C ARG A 77 -7.51 -3.59 23.08
N ALA A 78 -7.36 -4.31 21.98
CA ALA A 78 -8.41 -4.51 21.00
C ALA A 78 -9.11 -5.85 21.25
N GLU A 79 -10.42 -5.85 21.26
CA GLU A 79 -11.26 -7.04 21.28
C GLU A 79 -11.85 -7.21 19.89
N VAL A 80 -11.29 -8.15 19.16
CA VAL A 80 -11.65 -8.46 17.77
C VAL A 80 -12.30 -9.84 17.76
N PRO A 81 -13.54 -9.97 17.26
CA PRO A 81 -14.19 -11.27 17.12
C PRO A 81 -13.40 -12.19 16.19
N GLU A 82 -13.39 -13.47 16.48
CA GLU A 82 -12.85 -14.46 15.56
C GLU A 82 -13.77 -14.68 14.34
N GLY A 83 -13.19 -15.09 13.22
CA GLY A 83 -13.95 -15.48 12.03
C GLY A 83 -14.71 -14.33 11.36
N ILE A 84 -14.10 -13.15 11.29
CA ILE A 84 -14.66 -12.02 10.53
C ILE A 84 -14.75 -12.40 9.06
N GLN A 85 -15.92 -12.18 8.47
CA GLN A 85 -16.20 -12.47 7.05
C GLN A 85 -16.38 -11.17 6.26
N ALA A 86 -15.93 -11.19 4.99
CA ALA A 86 -16.12 -10.07 4.08
C ALA A 86 -17.62 -9.76 3.89
N GLY A 87 -17.97 -8.48 3.83
CA GLY A 87 -19.36 -8.02 3.68
C GLY A 87 -20.22 -8.14 4.94
N VAL A 88 -19.74 -8.77 6.02
CA VAL A 88 -20.49 -8.94 7.27
C VAL A 88 -20.06 -7.91 8.28
N THR A 89 -21.01 -7.09 8.76
CA THR A 89 -20.73 -6.10 9.80
C THR A 89 -20.42 -6.78 11.14
N ARG A 90 -19.33 -6.38 11.77
CA ARG A 90 -18.92 -6.82 13.11
C ARG A 90 -18.59 -5.62 13.98
N VAL A 91 -18.77 -5.78 15.28
CA VAL A 91 -18.38 -4.77 16.26
C VAL A 91 -16.97 -5.10 16.75
N LEU A 92 -16.06 -4.16 16.58
CA LEU A 92 -14.73 -4.20 17.17
C LEU A 92 -14.73 -3.30 18.40
N LYS A 93 -14.08 -3.74 19.47
CA LYS A 93 -13.98 -2.96 20.71
C LYS A 93 -12.54 -2.61 20.99
N PHE A 94 -12.35 -1.44 21.60
CA PHE A 94 -11.05 -0.92 21.98
C PHE A 94 -11.12 -0.44 23.44
N VAL A 95 -10.23 -0.95 24.27
CA VAL A 95 -10.19 -0.67 25.70
C VAL A 95 -8.88 0.02 26.02
N VAL A 96 -8.98 1.13 26.74
CA VAL A 96 -7.84 1.95 27.16
C VAL A 96 -7.85 2.12 28.68
N ALA A 97 -6.77 1.72 29.32
CA ALA A 97 -6.59 1.84 30.76
C ALA A 97 -5.20 2.41 31.08
N ASP A 98 -5.05 3.01 32.24
CA ASP A 98 -3.76 3.45 32.79
C ASP A 98 -2.94 2.26 33.33
N LYS A 99 -1.71 2.53 33.80
CA LYS A 99 -0.82 1.52 34.44
C LYS A 99 -1.45 0.85 35.68
N THR A 100 -2.45 1.45 36.27
CA THR A 100 -3.15 0.93 37.45
C THR A 100 -4.44 0.19 37.10
N GLY A 101 -4.73 0.06 35.77
CA GLY A 101 -5.94 -0.59 35.27
C GLY A 101 -7.19 0.28 35.34
N ARG A 102 -7.07 1.57 35.64
CA ARG A 102 -8.21 2.49 35.62
C ARG A 102 -8.52 2.93 34.20
N PRO A 103 -9.80 2.99 33.79
CA PRO A 103 -10.19 3.40 32.45
C PRO A 103 -9.77 4.86 32.18
N VAL A 104 -9.21 5.09 30.99
CA VAL A 104 -8.85 6.42 30.48
C VAL A 104 -9.91 6.89 29.50
N THR A 105 -10.51 8.06 29.77
CA THR A 105 -11.43 8.68 28.82
C THR A 105 -10.63 9.50 27.82
N LEU A 106 -10.80 9.20 26.53
CA LEU A 106 -10.12 9.84 25.43
C LEU A 106 -10.94 11.00 24.86
N ASP A 107 -10.29 11.95 24.20
CA ASP A 107 -10.95 12.98 23.40
C ASP A 107 -11.48 12.38 22.09
N GLY A 108 -10.88 11.30 21.61
CA GLY A 108 -11.32 10.57 20.44
C GLY A 108 -10.59 9.25 20.26
N ALA A 109 -11.28 8.31 19.65
CA ALA A 109 -10.70 7.06 19.19
C ALA A 109 -11.07 6.85 17.70
N THR A 110 -10.11 6.40 16.91
CA THR A 110 -10.30 6.16 15.46
C THR A 110 -9.77 4.78 15.09
N PHE A 111 -10.53 4.08 14.31
CA PHE A 111 -10.14 2.81 13.71
C PHE A 111 -9.72 3.05 12.25
N TYR A 112 -8.58 2.49 11.87
CA TYR A 112 -8.10 2.47 10.49
C TYR A 112 -7.95 1.03 10.03
N ALA A 113 -8.34 0.75 8.81
CA ALA A 113 -8.15 -0.51 8.13
C ALA A 113 -7.32 -0.28 6.87
N TYR A 114 -6.16 -0.89 6.82
CA TYR A 114 -5.24 -0.83 5.69
C TYR A 114 -5.21 -2.18 4.98
N ARG A 115 -5.28 -2.16 3.67
CA ARG A 115 -5.12 -3.35 2.86
C ARG A 115 -3.75 -3.36 2.18
N PRO A 116 -2.79 -4.20 2.60
CA PRO A 116 -1.43 -4.19 2.05
C PRO A 116 -1.38 -4.46 0.54
N SER A 117 -2.37 -5.17 -0.01
CA SER A 117 -2.45 -5.51 -1.43
C SER A 117 -3.12 -4.44 -2.30
N ASP A 118 -3.83 -3.47 -1.71
CA ASP A 118 -4.58 -2.44 -2.44
C ASP A 118 -4.95 -1.27 -1.52
N ALA A 119 -4.12 -0.22 -1.54
CA ALA A 119 -4.32 0.98 -0.73
C ALA A 119 -5.60 1.78 -1.11
N GLY A 120 -6.16 1.55 -2.31
CA GLY A 120 -7.41 2.18 -2.72
C GLY A 120 -8.63 1.72 -1.92
N LEU A 121 -8.49 0.65 -1.13
CA LEU A 121 -9.54 0.11 -0.27
C LEU A 121 -9.35 0.47 1.21
N ASP A 122 -8.32 1.23 1.54
CA ASP A 122 -8.09 1.69 2.90
C ASP A 122 -9.25 2.57 3.37
N PHE A 123 -9.65 2.42 4.62
CA PHE A 123 -10.70 3.24 5.20
C PHE A 123 -10.46 3.50 6.67
N SER A 124 -11.14 4.54 7.20
CA SER A 124 -11.12 4.86 8.62
C SER A 124 -12.52 5.15 9.12
N LEU A 125 -12.77 4.82 10.38
CA LEU A 125 -14.05 5.03 11.05
C LEU A 125 -13.80 5.60 12.45
N PRO A 126 -14.57 6.62 12.88
CA PRO A 126 -14.55 7.05 14.27
C PRO A 126 -15.14 5.95 15.15
N MET A 127 -14.59 5.78 16.35
CA MET A 127 -15.11 4.85 17.32
C MET A 127 -16.03 5.60 18.31
N GLU A 128 -17.15 4.99 18.66
CA GLU A 128 -18.09 5.52 19.62
C GLU A 128 -17.71 5.07 21.04
N GLN A 129 -17.84 5.96 22.01
CA GLN A 129 -17.59 5.62 23.39
C GLN A 129 -18.79 4.87 23.99
N GLU A 130 -18.60 3.62 24.39
CA GLU A 130 -19.61 2.80 25.09
C GLU A 130 -19.59 3.01 26.60
N GLY A 131 -18.47 3.51 27.14
CA GLY A 131 -18.27 3.74 28.58
C GLY A 131 -16.86 4.24 28.88
N PRO A 132 -16.53 4.46 30.17
CA PRO A 132 -15.20 4.92 30.53
C PRO A 132 -14.11 3.99 29.99
N GLY A 133 -13.21 4.52 29.16
CA GLY A 133 -12.10 3.77 28.54
C GLY A 133 -12.51 2.69 27.57
N ARG A 134 -13.77 2.62 27.13
CA ARG A 134 -14.28 1.62 26.20
C ARG A 134 -14.87 2.29 24.97
N TYR A 135 -14.39 1.86 23.81
CA TYR A 135 -14.79 2.38 22.49
C TYR A 135 -15.17 1.21 21.61
N ALA A 136 -16.15 1.43 20.73
CA ALA A 136 -16.60 0.43 19.77
C ALA A 136 -16.78 1.05 18.39
N VAL A 137 -16.65 0.22 17.37
CA VAL A 137 -16.92 0.59 15.98
C VAL A 137 -17.56 -0.57 15.25
N GLN A 138 -18.54 -0.26 14.40
CA GLN A 138 -19.13 -1.24 13.48
C GLN A 138 -18.34 -1.20 12.16
N VAL A 139 -17.73 -2.34 11.80
CA VAL A 139 -16.87 -2.47 10.63
C VAL A 139 -17.41 -3.56 9.71
N SER A 140 -17.40 -3.27 8.41
CA SER A 140 -17.64 -4.25 7.36
C SER A 140 -16.45 -4.18 6.39
N PHE A 141 -15.69 -5.27 6.27
CA PHE A 141 -14.58 -5.36 5.34
C PHE A 141 -15.10 -5.70 3.94
N PRO A 142 -14.79 -4.91 2.90
CA PRO A 142 -15.35 -5.11 1.57
C PRO A 142 -14.85 -6.39 0.89
N LEU A 143 -13.63 -6.84 1.20
CA LEU A 143 -13.00 -7.99 0.58
C LEU A 143 -12.33 -8.90 1.62
N MET A 144 -12.27 -10.20 1.30
CA MET A 144 -11.51 -11.20 2.06
C MET A 144 -10.00 -10.97 1.94
N GLY A 145 -9.23 -11.54 2.87
CA GLY A 145 -7.76 -11.54 2.92
C GLY A 145 -7.19 -10.79 4.09
N VAL A 146 -5.91 -10.46 4.01
CA VAL A 146 -5.18 -9.82 5.09
C VAL A 146 -5.43 -8.31 5.11
N TRP A 147 -5.75 -7.81 6.31
CA TRP A 147 -5.92 -6.40 6.63
C TRP A 147 -5.10 -6.04 7.86
N ASP A 148 -4.46 -4.88 7.83
CA ASP A 148 -3.78 -4.32 9.00
C ASP A 148 -4.72 -3.30 9.66
N ALA A 149 -5.23 -3.66 10.83
CA ALA A 149 -6.10 -2.81 11.65
C ALA A 149 -5.24 -1.95 12.59
N LEU A 150 -5.55 -0.66 12.69
CA LEU A 150 -4.90 0.25 13.61
C LEU A 150 -5.96 0.97 14.44
N PHE A 151 -5.88 0.82 15.76
CA PHE A 151 -6.70 1.52 16.73
C PHE A 151 -5.90 2.68 17.29
N VAL A 152 -6.41 3.88 17.12
CA VAL A 152 -5.74 5.11 17.55
C VAL A 152 -6.52 5.75 18.68
N ALA A 153 -5.86 5.98 19.80
CA ALA A 153 -6.37 6.67 20.98
C ALA A 153 -5.74 8.08 21.05
N ARG A 154 -6.56 9.12 21.15
CA ARG A 154 -6.10 10.50 21.28
C ARG A 154 -6.63 11.13 22.56
N LEU A 155 -5.71 11.73 23.34
CA LEU A 155 -6.03 12.51 24.51
C LEU A 155 -5.11 13.77 24.53
N SER A 156 -5.68 14.93 24.37
CA SER A 156 -4.97 16.22 24.21
C SER A 156 -3.99 16.17 23.04
N GLU A 157 -2.70 16.29 23.29
CA GLU A 157 -1.64 16.21 22.28
C GLU A 157 -1.03 14.80 22.16
N ASP A 158 -1.40 13.89 23.06
CA ASP A 158 -0.88 12.53 23.06
C ASP A 158 -1.74 11.61 22.20
N GLU A 159 -1.05 10.88 21.31
CA GLU A 159 -1.67 9.88 20.43
C GLU A 159 -0.97 8.54 20.59
N HIS A 160 -1.74 7.50 20.89
CA HIS A 160 -1.25 6.14 21.03
C HIS A 160 -2.04 5.21 20.14
N SER A 161 -1.36 4.21 19.59
CA SER A 161 -1.98 3.28 18.66
C SER A 161 -1.64 1.83 18.96
N LEU A 162 -2.60 0.95 18.66
CA LEU A 162 -2.45 -0.49 18.69
C LEU A 162 -2.72 -1.04 17.32
N GLY A 163 -1.71 -1.69 16.72
CA GLY A 163 -1.84 -2.40 15.44
C GLY A 163 -2.14 -3.87 15.65
N GLN A 164 -3.03 -4.41 14.84
CA GLN A 164 -3.36 -5.83 14.80
C GLN A 164 -3.62 -6.28 13.37
N ARG A 165 -3.04 -7.41 12.97
CA ARG A 165 -3.30 -8.03 11.67
C ARG A 165 -4.53 -8.91 11.77
N LEU A 166 -5.45 -8.73 10.81
CA LEU A 166 -6.71 -9.45 10.72
C LEU A 166 -6.73 -10.28 9.42
N ASP A 167 -7.23 -11.50 9.52
CA ASP A 167 -7.50 -12.35 8.35
C ASP A 167 -9.02 -12.43 8.17
N ILE A 168 -9.48 -11.83 7.08
CA ILE A 168 -10.91 -11.74 6.75
C ILE A 168 -11.28 -12.92 5.85
N ALA A 169 -12.15 -13.78 6.36
CA ALA A 169 -12.60 -14.98 5.67
C ALA A 169 -13.57 -14.65 4.52
N ARG A 170 -13.77 -15.62 3.64
CA ARG A 170 -14.84 -15.57 2.63
C ARG A 170 -16.19 -15.61 3.34
N PRO A 171 -17.23 -14.91 2.80
CA PRO A 171 -18.60 -14.99 3.29
C PRO A 171 -19.18 -16.40 3.15
#